data_9198569cb9f9670767c4612785310df9
#
_entry.id   9198569cb9f9670767c4612785310df9
#
_cell.length_a   1.000
_cell.length_b   1.000
_cell.length_c   1.000
_cell.angle_alpha   90.00
_cell.angle_beta   90.00
_cell.angle_gamma   90.00
#
_symmetry.space_group_name_H-M   'P 1'
#
loop_
_entity.id
_entity.type
_entity.pdbx_description
1 polymer ?
#
loop_
_entity_poly.entity_id
_entity_poly.type
_entity_poly.pdbx_seq_one_letter_code
_entity_poly.pdbx_strand_id
1 'polypeptide(L)'
;TVLVNCYDTSYIQRIRQLPYVESVTRVWTAPDSITARVRRSRKNRDGFNPWDSVANVIYGKAHSQVEALGGIRLHQQGYRGEGMTIAVLDGGFAEVDRKQVFKNIDIKGVKDFVYPSSVNFFNETDHGTKVLSAMAVNAPEVYIGTAPKASYWLLRCEDRQTEQPIEEDYWA
;
A
#
# COMPACT_ATOMS: atom_id res chain seq x y z
N THR A 1 17.67 -12.90 9.49
CA THR A 1 16.65 -13.56 8.64
C THR A 1 16.86 -13.15 7.20
N VAL A 2 16.86 -14.09 6.27
CA VAL A 2 17.04 -13.81 4.84
C VAL A 2 15.88 -14.43 4.08
N LEU A 3 15.25 -13.67 3.18
CA LEU A 3 14.26 -14.18 2.24
C LEU A 3 14.95 -14.61 0.95
N VAL A 4 14.76 -15.86 0.53
CA VAL A 4 15.34 -16.38 -0.70
C VAL A 4 14.24 -16.83 -1.65
N ASN A 5 14.25 -16.29 -2.87
CA ASN A 5 13.38 -16.77 -3.93
C ASN A 5 14.07 -17.98 -4.61
N CYS A 6 13.45 -19.16 -4.51
CA CYS A 6 14.04 -20.40 -5.00
C CYS A 6 13.09 -21.07 -6.01
N TYR A 7 13.50 -21.09 -7.27
CA TYR A 7 12.77 -21.76 -8.37
C TYR A 7 13.04 -23.27 -8.41
N ASP A 8 14.19 -23.73 -7.88
CA ASP A 8 14.57 -25.12 -7.82
C ASP A 8 14.69 -25.57 -6.37
N THR A 9 13.75 -26.42 -5.93
CA THR A 9 13.67 -26.90 -4.56
C THR A 9 14.87 -27.78 -4.14
N SER A 10 15.68 -28.26 -5.09
CA SER A 10 16.90 -29.04 -4.78
C SER A 10 17.92 -28.23 -3.98
N TYR A 11 17.96 -26.90 -4.17
CA TYR A 11 18.84 -26.02 -3.41
C TYR A 11 18.46 -25.87 -1.96
N ILE A 12 17.20 -26.10 -1.59
CA ILE A 12 16.73 -25.96 -0.20
C ILE A 12 17.46 -26.92 0.72
N GLN A 13 17.70 -28.15 0.27
CA GLN A 13 18.44 -29.15 1.07
C GLN A 13 19.90 -28.73 1.29
N ARG A 14 20.51 -28.12 0.28
CA ARG A 14 21.90 -27.64 0.39
C ARG A 14 21.99 -26.45 1.35
N ILE A 15 21.02 -25.54 1.30
CA ILE A 15 20.94 -24.38 2.20
C ILE A 15 20.77 -24.84 3.65
N ARG A 16 19.93 -25.86 3.92
CA ARG A 16 19.73 -26.42 5.26
C ARG A 16 20.99 -27.01 5.88
N GLN A 17 21.93 -27.46 5.06
CA GLN A 17 23.18 -28.07 5.50
C GLN A 17 24.29 -27.07 5.82
N LEU A 18 24.08 -25.79 5.55
CA LEU A 18 25.06 -24.75 5.84
C LEU A 18 25.15 -24.55 7.37
N PRO A 19 26.37 -24.44 7.94
CA PRO A 19 26.57 -24.45 9.39
C PRO A 19 26.03 -23.23 10.12
N TYR A 20 25.68 -22.16 9.36
CA TYR A 20 25.12 -20.90 9.87
C TYR A 20 23.62 -20.77 9.59
N VAL A 21 22.96 -21.82 9.08
CA VAL A 21 21.51 -21.82 8.83
C VAL A 21 20.82 -22.63 9.93
N GLU A 22 20.10 -21.91 10.78
CA GLU A 22 19.36 -22.50 11.90
C GLU A 22 18.08 -23.20 11.44
N SER A 23 17.33 -22.56 10.55
CA SER A 23 16.08 -23.13 10.02
C SER A 23 15.77 -22.57 8.63
N VAL A 24 15.04 -23.35 7.84
CA VAL A 24 14.48 -22.91 6.54
C VAL A 24 12.99 -23.19 6.55
N THR A 25 12.20 -22.13 6.50
CA THR A 25 10.73 -22.18 6.50
C THR A 25 10.19 -21.67 5.18
N ARG A 26 9.25 -22.39 4.61
CA ARG A 26 8.57 -21.96 3.40
C ARG A 26 7.50 -20.94 3.77
N VAL A 27 7.65 -19.70 3.29
CA VAL A 27 6.72 -18.60 3.59
C VAL A 27 5.61 -18.47 2.55
N TRP A 28 5.88 -18.83 1.29
CA TRP A 28 4.89 -18.73 0.23
C TRP A 28 5.21 -19.66 -0.95
N THR A 29 4.19 -20.01 -1.70
CA THR A 29 4.31 -20.74 -2.97
C THR A 29 3.43 -20.06 -3.99
N ALA A 30 3.99 -19.74 -5.15
CA ALA A 30 3.19 -19.27 -6.28
C ALA A 30 2.13 -20.35 -6.62
N PRO A 31 0.86 -19.98 -6.80
CA PRO A 31 -0.14 -20.91 -7.29
C PRO A 31 0.28 -21.40 -8.70
N ASP A 32 0.17 -22.70 -8.95
CA ASP A 32 0.61 -23.36 -10.19
C ASP A 32 -0.14 -22.92 -11.44
N SER A 33 -1.20 -22.15 -11.32
CA SER A 33 -1.88 -21.53 -12.44
C SER A 33 -2.46 -20.17 -12.10
N ILE A 34 -2.06 -19.17 -12.86
CA ILE A 34 -2.72 -17.85 -12.94
C ILE A 34 -4.15 -17.99 -13.51
N THR A 35 -4.50 -19.13 -14.04
CA THR A 35 -5.83 -19.44 -14.60
C THR A 35 -6.91 -19.61 -13.54
N ALA A 36 -6.57 -19.80 -12.29
CA ALA A 36 -7.52 -19.77 -11.19
C ALA A 36 -7.81 -18.34 -10.69
N ARG A 37 -7.71 -17.33 -11.52
CA ARG A 37 -8.59 -16.17 -11.34
C ARG A 37 -10.01 -16.69 -11.48
N VAL A 38 -10.53 -17.19 -10.38
CA VAL A 38 -11.97 -17.30 -10.21
C VAL A 38 -12.52 -15.94 -10.59
N ARG A 39 -13.04 -15.82 -11.80
CA ARG A 39 -14.06 -14.84 -12.08
C ARG A 39 -15.12 -15.14 -11.02
N ARG A 40 -15.01 -14.49 -9.89
CA ARG A 40 -16.17 -14.34 -9.01
C ARG A 40 -17.17 -13.68 -9.93
N SER A 41 -18.05 -14.53 -10.48
CA SER A 41 -19.28 -14.10 -11.10
C SER A 41 -19.78 -13.02 -10.16
N ARG A 42 -19.86 -11.79 -10.64
CA ARG A 42 -20.68 -10.78 -9.99
C ARG A 42 -22.04 -11.42 -9.98
N LYS A 43 -22.40 -12.12 -8.90
CA LYS A 43 -23.80 -12.37 -8.62
C LYS A 43 -24.43 -11.00 -8.72
N ASN A 44 -25.29 -10.82 -9.72
CA ASN A 44 -26.21 -9.71 -9.76
C ASN A 44 -26.75 -9.61 -8.35
N ARG A 45 -26.34 -8.58 -7.63
CA ARG A 45 -27.04 -8.17 -6.44
C ARG A 45 -28.30 -7.50 -6.97
N ASP A 46 -29.33 -8.32 -7.21
CA ASP A 46 -30.68 -7.87 -7.51
C ASP A 46 -31.25 -7.20 -6.25
N GLY A 47 -30.77 -6.02 -5.95
CA GLY A 47 -31.22 -5.20 -4.85
C GLY A 47 -30.64 -3.83 -5.02
N PHE A 48 -31.43 -2.90 -5.58
CA PHE A 48 -31.12 -1.48 -5.53
C PHE A 48 -31.01 -1.08 -4.06
N ASN A 49 -29.79 -0.85 -3.60
CA ASN A 49 -29.55 -0.26 -2.30
C ASN A 49 -29.41 1.25 -2.52
N PRO A 50 -30.32 2.08 -2.00
CA PRO A 50 -30.25 3.54 -2.15
C PRO A 50 -28.91 4.14 -1.68
N TRP A 51 -28.23 3.48 -0.73
CA TRP A 51 -26.94 3.89 -0.23
C TRP A 51 -25.79 3.68 -1.24
N ASP A 52 -25.92 2.76 -2.20
CA ASP A 52 -24.89 2.52 -3.20
C ASP A 52 -24.76 3.72 -4.14
N SER A 53 -25.84 4.41 -4.45
CA SER A 53 -25.80 5.63 -5.26
C SER A 53 -25.19 6.79 -4.50
N VAL A 54 -25.52 6.97 -3.23
CA VAL A 54 -24.96 8.01 -2.36
C VAL A 54 -23.46 7.76 -2.12
N ALA A 55 -23.10 6.50 -1.84
CA ALA A 55 -21.70 6.13 -1.66
C ALA A 55 -20.87 6.35 -2.94
N ASN A 56 -21.42 6.04 -4.12
CA ASN A 56 -20.76 6.33 -5.40
C ASN A 56 -20.41 7.81 -5.55
N VAL A 57 -21.33 8.70 -5.18
CA VAL A 57 -21.09 10.15 -5.26
C VAL A 57 -20.01 10.54 -4.25
N ILE A 58 -20.15 10.14 -2.98
CA ILE A 58 -19.25 10.55 -1.90
C ILE A 58 -17.82 10.06 -2.14
N TYR A 59 -17.65 8.79 -2.55
CA TYR A 59 -16.31 8.20 -2.74
C TYR A 59 -15.69 8.53 -4.09
N GLY A 60 -16.47 9.05 -5.04
CA GLY A 60 -15.99 9.41 -6.37
C GLY A 60 -15.25 8.25 -7.04
N LYS A 61 -14.05 8.52 -7.56
CA LYS A 61 -13.22 7.53 -8.26
C LYS A 61 -12.74 6.36 -7.40
N ALA A 62 -12.73 6.50 -6.07
CA ALA A 62 -12.29 5.45 -5.14
C ALA A 62 -13.39 4.42 -4.84
N HIS A 63 -14.66 4.67 -5.19
CA HIS A 63 -15.80 3.86 -4.76
C HIS A 63 -15.58 2.35 -4.97
N SER A 64 -15.27 1.93 -6.19
CA SER A 64 -15.14 0.51 -6.51
C SER A 64 -13.98 -0.18 -5.78
N GLN A 65 -12.91 0.55 -5.50
CA GLN A 65 -11.74 0.03 -4.80
C GLN A 65 -12.04 -0.15 -3.31
N VAL A 66 -12.61 0.88 -2.69
CA VAL A 66 -12.93 0.86 -1.25
C VAL A 66 -14.06 -0.14 -0.96
N GLU A 67 -15.07 -0.21 -1.83
CA GLU A 67 -16.17 -1.17 -1.73
C GLU A 67 -15.68 -2.62 -1.87
N ALA A 68 -14.75 -2.88 -2.80
CA ALA A 68 -14.18 -4.22 -3.00
C ALA A 68 -13.52 -4.80 -1.74
N LEU A 69 -13.03 -3.91 -0.85
CA LEU A 69 -12.42 -4.25 0.44
C LEU A 69 -13.45 -4.24 1.59
N GLY A 70 -14.71 -3.90 1.34
CA GLY A 70 -15.70 -3.66 2.39
C GLY A 70 -15.47 -2.38 3.20
N GLY A 71 -14.60 -1.49 2.72
CA GLY A 71 -14.17 -0.28 3.42
C GLY A 71 -15.31 0.73 3.62
N ILE A 72 -16.26 0.82 2.69
CA ILE A 72 -17.42 1.71 2.82
C ILE A 72 -18.22 1.35 4.08
N ARG A 73 -18.44 0.06 4.31
CA ARG A 73 -19.16 -0.43 5.49
C ARG A 73 -18.39 -0.11 6.78
N LEU A 74 -17.08 -0.25 6.79
CA LEU A 74 -16.25 0.12 7.94
C LEU A 74 -16.33 1.62 8.21
N HIS A 75 -16.27 2.45 7.18
CA HIS A 75 -16.41 3.90 7.32
C HIS A 75 -17.78 4.32 7.85
N GLN A 76 -18.85 3.63 7.47
CA GLN A 76 -20.21 3.86 8.00
C GLN A 76 -20.31 3.52 9.49
N GLN A 77 -19.49 2.56 9.96
CA GLN A 77 -19.38 2.19 11.38
C GLN A 77 -18.44 3.10 12.17
N GLY A 78 -17.81 4.10 11.52
CA GLY A 78 -16.92 5.04 12.15
C GLY A 78 -15.43 4.69 12.07
N TYR A 79 -15.06 3.53 11.49
CA TYR A 79 -13.66 3.11 11.36
C TYR A 79 -13.02 3.74 10.13
N ARG A 80 -12.38 4.90 10.30
CA ARG A 80 -11.75 5.67 9.22
C ARG A 80 -10.26 5.93 9.45
N GLY A 81 -9.68 5.33 10.49
CA GLY A 81 -8.26 5.45 10.84
C GLY A 81 -7.96 6.49 11.93
N GLU A 82 -8.97 7.01 12.62
CA GLU A 82 -8.76 7.93 13.73
C GLU A 82 -7.85 7.34 14.82
N GLY A 83 -6.83 8.10 15.21
CA GLY A 83 -5.86 7.68 16.24
C GLY A 83 -4.82 6.67 15.76
N MET A 84 -4.89 6.22 14.51
CA MET A 84 -3.89 5.34 13.92
C MET A 84 -2.79 6.14 13.23
N THR A 85 -1.55 5.66 13.34
CA THR A 85 -0.40 6.19 12.60
C THR A 85 0.10 5.12 11.63
N ILE A 86 0.25 5.50 10.36
CA ILE A 86 0.68 4.62 9.28
C ILE A 86 1.98 5.16 8.70
N ALA A 87 3.01 4.33 8.62
CA ALA A 87 4.22 4.62 7.87
C ALA A 87 4.07 4.08 6.44
N VAL A 88 4.31 4.93 5.46
CA VAL A 88 4.34 4.56 4.04
C VAL A 88 5.80 4.58 3.62
N LEU A 89 6.33 3.39 3.31
CA LEU A 89 7.69 3.16 2.83
C LEU A 89 7.62 2.98 1.31
N ASP A 90 8.28 3.86 0.55
CA ASP A 90 8.14 3.87 -0.91
C ASP A 90 9.29 4.62 -1.59
N GLY A 91 9.31 4.60 -2.92
CA GLY A 91 10.35 5.24 -3.73
C GLY A 91 10.24 6.76 -3.85
N GLY A 92 9.10 7.38 -3.45
CA GLY A 92 8.95 8.82 -3.47
C GLY A 92 7.50 9.30 -3.45
N PHE A 93 7.34 10.58 -3.12
CA PHE A 93 6.06 11.22 -2.79
C PHE A 93 5.86 12.54 -3.54
N ALA A 94 6.16 12.52 -4.86
CA ALA A 94 6.09 13.72 -5.68
C ALA A 94 4.74 14.44 -5.56
N GLU A 95 4.80 15.76 -5.39
CA GLU A 95 3.67 16.69 -5.37
C GLU A 95 2.65 16.50 -4.21
N VAL A 96 2.92 15.67 -3.22
CA VAL A 96 2.03 15.51 -2.05
C VAL A 96 1.86 16.83 -1.30
N ASP A 97 2.92 17.64 -1.23
CA ASP A 97 2.93 18.95 -0.59
C ASP A 97 2.10 20.02 -1.31
N ARG A 98 1.78 19.80 -2.59
CA ARG A 98 1.18 20.82 -3.48
C ARG A 98 -0.22 20.46 -3.97
N LYS A 99 -0.52 19.18 -4.16
CA LYS A 99 -1.82 18.76 -4.69
C LYS A 99 -2.93 18.96 -3.67
N GLN A 100 -4.00 19.63 -4.09
CA GLN A 100 -5.14 19.99 -3.25
C GLN A 100 -5.77 18.79 -2.54
N VAL A 101 -5.78 17.60 -3.16
CA VAL A 101 -6.38 16.39 -2.58
C VAL A 101 -5.65 15.89 -1.33
N PHE A 102 -4.38 16.29 -1.14
CA PHE A 102 -3.56 15.94 0.04
C PHE A 102 -3.56 17.00 1.13
N LYS A 103 -4.18 18.16 0.90
CA LYS A 103 -4.11 19.31 1.82
C LYS A 103 -4.57 18.99 3.25
N ASN A 104 -5.50 18.08 3.41
CA ASN A 104 -6.11 17.76 4.70
C ASN A 104 -5.56 16.47 5.34
N ILE A 105 -4.47 15.90 4.79
CA ILE A 105 -3.83 14.71 5.35
C ILE A 105 -2.95 15.11 6.53
N ASP A 106 -3.07 14.38 7.62
CA ASP A 106 -2.21 14.56 8.79
C ASP A 106 -0.86 13.86 8.58
N ILE A 107 0.11 14.58 8.00
CA ILE A 107 1.47 14.11 7.80
C ILE A 107 2.30 14.49 9.04
N LYS A 108 2.72 13.47 9.81
CA LYS A 108 3.54 13.63 11.03
C LYS A 108 4.98 13.99 10.72
N GLY A 109 5.49 13.54 9.58
CA GLY A 109 6.83 13.85 9.15
C GLY A 109 7.22 13.07 7.90
N VAL A 110 8.38 13.42 7.37
CA VAL A 110 8.98 12.81 6.19
C VAL A 110 10.44 12.47 6.47
N LYS A 111 10.95 11.40 5.85
CA LYS A 111 12.37 11.04 5.92
C LYS A 111 12.79 10.41 4.59
N ASP A 112 13.94 10.87 4.09
CA ASP A 112 14.60 10.27 2.93
C ASP A 112 15.80 9.46 3.44
N PHE A 113 15.75 8.14 3.26
CA PHE A 113 16.82 7.22 3.60
C PHE A 113 17.76 7.00 2.42
N VAL A 114 17.27 7.18 1.19
CA VAL A 114 18.05 7.01 -0.04
C VAL A 114 19.00 8.18 -0.24
N TYR A 115 18.47 9.40 -0.07
CA TYR A 115 19.26 10.64 -0.16
C TYR A 115 19.05 11.52 1.07
N PRO A 116 19.70 11.20 2.21
CA PRO A 116 19.43 11.87 3.49
C PRO A 116 19.64 13.38 3.49
N SER A 117 20.44 13.88 2.57
CA SER A 117 20.71 15.33 2.39
C SER A 117 19.83 15.99 1.33
N SER A 118 18.89 15.25 0.73
CA SER A 118 18.02 15.80 -0.31
C SER A 118 17.04 16.82 0.29
N VAL A 119 16.88 17.92 -0.42
CA VAL A 119 15.83 18.93 -0.17
C VAL A 119 14.63 18.73 -1.09
N ASN A 120 14.65 17.68 -1.91
CA ASN A 120 13.70 17.45 -3.01
C ASN A 120 12.71 16.30 -2.73
N PHE A 121 12.45 15.98 -1.48
CA PHE A 121 11.59 14.85 -1.09
C PHE A 121 10.27 14.74 -1.89
N PHE A 122 9.63 15.88 -2.16
CA PHE A 122 8.37 15.95 -2.90
C PHE A 122 8.51 16.19 -4.40
N ASN A 123 9.70 16.09 -4.96
CA ASN A 123 9.95 16.28 -6.40
C ASN A 123 10.42 15.01 -7.11
N GLU A 124 10.58 13.93 -6.38
CA GLU A 124 11.03 12.65 -6.90
C GLU A 124 9.87 11.87 -7.55
N THR A 125 9.88 10.57 -7.50
CA THR A 125 8.84 9.73 -8.11
C THR A 125 7.46 9.87 -7.44
N ASP A 126 6.40 9.56 -8.19
CA ASP A 126 5.01 9.66 -7.75
C ASP A 126 4.40 8.31 -7.32
N HIS A 127 5.21 7.24 -7.21
CA HIS A 127 4.67 5.92 -6.84
C HIS A 127 4.06 5.95 -5.44
N GLY A 128 4.80 6.39 -4.43
CA GLY A 128 4.29 6.53 -3.06
C GLY A 128 3.15 7.56 -2.93
N THR A 129 3.11 8.56 -3.81
CA THR A 129 1.95 9.48 -3.91
C THR A 129 0.68 8.71 -4.26
N LYS A 130 0.75 7.78 -5.21
CA LYS A 130 -0.38 6.94 -5.62
C LYS A 130 -0.80 5.99 -4.50
N VAL A 131 0.18 5.34 -3.85
CA VAL A 131 -0.04 4.47 -2.70
C VAL A 131 -0.70 5.25 -1.55
N LEU A 132 -0.15 6.41 -1.19
CA LEU A 132 -0.71 7.29 -0.17
C LEU A 132 -2.15 7.71 -0.51
N SER A 133 -2.42 8.03 -1.78
CA SER A 133 -3.75 8.47 -2.20
C SER A 133 -4.82 7.40 -1.94
N ALA A 134 -4.49 6.13 -2.16
CA ALA A 134 -5.42 5.02 -1.96
C ALA A 134 -5.84 4.85 -0.48
N MET A 135 -5.04 5.35 0.45
CA MET A 135 -5.29 5.27 1.89
C MET A 135 -5.77 6.60 2.48
N ALA A 136 -5.08 7.68 2.20
CA ALA A 136 -5.11 8.91 2.99
C ALA A 136 -6.03 10.00 2.46
N VAL A 137 -6.32 10.05 1.16
CA VAL A 137 -7.13 11.12 0.58
C VAL A 137 -8.52 11.16 1.22
N ASN A 138 -8.93 12.37 1.61
CA ASN A 138 -10.25 12.67 2.15
C ASN A 138 -10.85 13.88 1.41
N ALA A 139 -11.20 13.65 0.15
CA ALA A 139 -11.82 14.63 -0.73
C ALA A 139 -13.19 14.09 -1.21
N PRO A 140 -14.27 14.32 -0.47
CA PRO A 140 -15.60 13.88 -0.85
C PRO A 140 -15.94 14.27 -2.28
N GLU A 141 -16.65 13.38 -2.97
CA GLU A 141 -17.06 13.49 -4.38
C GLU A 141 -15.90 13.35 -5.40
N VAL A 142 -14.65 13.41 -4.94
CA VAL A 142 -13.46 13.24 -5.78
C VAL A 142 -12.81 11.89 -5.52
N TYR A 143 -12.37 11.67 -4.27
CA TYR A 143 -11.68 10.46 -3.85
C TYR A 143 -11.66 10.36 -2.32
N ILE A 144 -12.05 9.22 -1.76
CA ILE A 144 -11.87 8.91 -0.33
C ILE A 144 -11.09 7.60 -0.23
N GLY A 145 -9.95 7.63 0.42
CA GLY A 145 -9.10 6.47 0.66
C GLY A 145 -9.62 5.55 1.77
N THR A 146 -8.88 4.50 2.08
CA THR A 146 -9.29 3.47 3.05
C THR A 146 -9.08 3.87 4.52
N ALA A 147 -8.17 4.80 4.80
CA ALA A 147 -7.88 5.31 6.15
C ALA A 147 -7.74 6.85 6.15
N PRO A 148 -8.81 7.58 5.71
CA PRO A 148 -8.72 9.01 5.40
C PRO A 148 -8.55 9.91 6.63
N LYS A 149 -8.57 9.35 7.85
CA LYS A 149 -8.39 10.06 9.11
C LYS A 149 -7.22 9.54 9.95
N ALA A 150 -6.39 8.66 9.38
CA ALA A 150 -5.14 8.28 10.00
C ALA A 150 -4.09 9.38 9.85
N SER A 151 -3.05 9.31 10.68
CA SER A 151 -1.83 10.09 10.57
C SER A 151 -0.80 9.32 9.74
N TYR A 152 0.08 10.03 9.02
CA TYR A 152 1.02 9.39 8.12
C TYR A 152 2.46 9.84 8.34
N TRP A 153 3.39 8.89 8.32
CA TRP A 153 4.81 9.13 8.06
C TRP A 153 5.12 8.73 6.63
N LEU A 154 5.86 9.57 5.90
CA LEU A 154 6.27 9.29 4.53
C LEU A 154 7.78 9.03 4.54
N LEU A 155 8.15 7.82 4.20
CA LEU A 155 9.54 7.34 4.28
C LEU A 155 9.99 6.90 2.89
N ARG A 156 10.96 7.62 2.32
CA ARG A 156 11.57 7.20 1.08
C ARG A 156 12.69 6.21 1.39
N CYS A 157 12.54 4.97 0.96
CA CYS A 157 13.48 3.87 1.21
C CYS A 157 13.77 3.04 -0.03
N GLU A 158 13.23 3.40 -1.19
CA GLU A 158 13.46 2.71 -2.47
C GLU A 158 14.10 3.67 -3.48
N ASP A 159 15.15 3.21 -4.16
CA ASP A 159 15.73 3.90 -5.31
C ASP A 159 15.14 3.31 -6.61
N ARG A 160 14.31 4.09 -7.31
CA ARG A 160 13.69 3.66 -8.56
C ARG A 160 14.67 3.31 -9.68
N GLN A 161 15.89 3.76 -9.61
CA GLN A 161 16.87 3.48 -10.67
C GLN A 161 17.50 2.10 -10.51
N THR A 162 17.54 1.60 -9.29
CA THR A 162 18.20 0.33 -8.97
C THR A 162 17.48 -0.34 -7.82
N GLU A 163 16.78 -1.45 -8.07
CA GLU A 163 16.34 -2.33 -6.98
C GLU A 163 17.57 -2.98 -6.35
N GLN A 164 17.87 -2.62 -5.11
CA GLN A 164 19.04 -3.08 -4.40
C GLN A 164 18.65 -3.75 -3.07
N PRO A 165 19.35 -4.80 -2.64
CA PRO A 165 19.11 -5.44 -1.33
C PRO A 165 19.26 -4.47 -0.14
N ILE A 166 19.97 -3.36 -0.31
CA ILE A 166 20.12 -2.32 0.72
C ILE A 166 18.79 -1.65 1.10
N GLU A 167 17.78 -1.74 0.25
CA GLU A 167 16.45 -1.20 0.56
C GLU A 167 15.84 -1.89 1.78
N GLU A 168 16.14 -3.18 1.99
CA GLU A 168 15.72 -3.92 3.18
C GLU A 168 16.38 -3.38 4.45
N ASP A 169 17.61 -2.88 4.37
CA ASP A 169 18.31 -2.24 5.50
C ASP A 169 17.67 -0.89 5.85
N TYR A 170 17.07 -0.19 4.87
CA TYR A 170 16.37 1.09 5.09
C TYR A 170 15.01 0.91 5.79
N TRP A 171 14.48 -0.33 5.83
CA TRP A 171 13.22 -0.63 6.52
C TRP A 171 13.44 -0.99 8.00
N ALA A 172 14.66 -1.32 8.38
CA ALA A 172 15.05 -1.71 9.74
C ALA A 172 15.43 -0.51 10.61
#